data_bb3843faaa04fbec4c7f0f4614855d54
#
_entry.id   bb3843faaa04fbec4c7f0f4614855d54
#
_cell.length_a   1.000
_cell.length_b   1.000
_cell.length_c   1.000
_cell.angle_alpha   90.00
_cell.angle_beta   90.00
_cell.angle_gamma   90.00
#
_symmetry.space_group_name_H-M   'P 1'
#
loop_
_entity.id
_entity.type
_entity.pdbx_description
1 polymer ?
#
loop_
_entity_poly.entity_id
_entity_poly.type
_entity_poly.pdbx_seq_one_letter_code
_entity_poly.pdbx_strand_id
1 'polypeptide(L)'
;GTNFDYLLKITNETKTEYSDLVVYDTLPRSGDKNVFGTQDRSSEFDIHLRRVITPPEGYTVFYTTSAEVYQKSMADMVNADIWMDSVSDYSAVTAFKIVANEGTALNGESTFEVRIPAQAPNQLDDASMAKPHEKTSQDQTSGTATWLEANNSFGFQTNESPTVMESNTVWARIPFA
;
A
#
# COMPACT_ATOMS: atom_id res chain seq x y z
N GLY A 1 -6.99 6.90 16.66
CA GLY A 1 -6.70 5.63 16.02
C GLY A 1 -5.41 5.01 16.49
N THR A 2 -5.24 3.75 16.15
CA THR A 2 -4.00 3.05 16.45
C THR A 2 -2.95 3.39 15.39
N ASN A 3 -1.82 3.91 15.82
CA ASN A 3 -0.69 4.21 14.95
C ASN A 3 0.16 2.96 14.73
N PHE A 4 0.59 2.77 13.50
CA PHE A 4 1.53 1.71 13.14
C PHE A 4 2.26 2.08 11.85
N ASP A 5 3.31 1.36 11.53
CA ASP A 5 4.04 1.55 10.29
C ASP A 5 3.95 0.30 9.42
N TYR A 6 3.68 0.51 8.12
CA TYR A 6 4.02 -0.51 7.13
C TYR A 6 5.51 -0.39 6.80
N LEU A 7 6.14 -1.53 6.59
CA LEU A 7 7.51 -1.59 6.11
C LEU A 7 7.52 -2.16 4.70
N LEU A 8 7.87 -1.34 3.72
CA LEU A 8 8.00 -1.77 2.33
C LEU A 8 9.45 -2.08 2.05
N LYS A 9 9.71 -3.28 1.56
CA LYS A 9 11.07 -3.74 1.20
C LYS A 9 11.08 -4.34 -0.19
N ILE A 10 12.08 -3.98 -0.98
CA ILE A 10 12.39 -4.62 -2.25
C ILE A 10 13.87 -4.92 -2.24
N THR A 11 14.21 -6.21 -2.33
CA THR A 11 15.59 -6.65 -2.37
C THR A 11 15.99 -7.00 -3.80
N ASN A 12 17.06 -6.39 -4.27
CA ASN A 12 17.68 -6.77 -5.53
C ASN A 12 18.66 -7.92 -5.26
N GLU A 13 18.25 -9.13 -5.53
CA GLU A 13 19.06 -10.33 -5.26
C GLU A 13 20.09 -10.62 -6.35
N THR A 14 20.09 -9.82 -7.42
CA THR A 14 21.07 -9.96 -8.52
C THR A 14 22.32 -9.14 -8.24
N LYS A 15 23.32 -9.29 -9.09
CA LYS A 15 24.55 -8.48 -9.05
C LYS A 15 24.46 -7.24 -9.95
N THR A 16 23.37 -7.12 -10.71
CA THR A 16 23.14 -6.02 -11.64
C THR A 16 22.33 -4.93 -10.93
N GLU A 17 22.67 -3.67 -11.13
CA GLU A 17 21.86 -2.56 -10.63
C GLU A 17 20.58 -2.40 -11.43
N TYR A 18 19.50 -1.99 -10.77
CA TYR A 18 18.22 -1.65 -11.39
C TYR A 18 17.98 -0.16 -11.26
N SER A 19 17.68 0.49 -12.38
CA SER A 19 17.32 1.89 -12.42
C SER A 19 15.81 2.06 -12.54
N ASP A 20 15.34 3.31 -12.40
CA ASP A 20 13.95 3.70 -12.63
C ASP A 20 12.95 2.95 -11.75
N LEU A 21 13.34 2.59 -10.54
CA LEU A 21 12.41 1.97 -9.59
C LEU A 21 11.25 2.92 -9.29
N VAL A 22 10.04 2.40 -9.44
CA VAL A 22 8.80 3.06 -9.03
C VAL A 22 8.05 2.09 -8.14
N VAL A 23 7.68 2.56 -6.96
CA VAL A 23 6.84 1.82 -5.99
C VAL A 23 5.49 2.53 -5.93
N TYR A 24 4.41 1.76 -5.94
CA TYR A 24 3.04 2.28 -5.93
C TYR A 24 2.22 1.54 -4.89
N ASP A 25 1.54 2.28 -4.04
CA ASP A 25 0.75 1.69 -2.96
C ASP A 25 -0.58 2.43 -2.82
N THR A 26 -1.67 1.70 -3.00
CA THR A 26 -3.01 2.17 -2.66
C THR A 26 -3.29 1.80 -1.22
N LEU A 27 -3.59 2.79 -0.38
CA LEU A 27 -3.90 2.54 1.01
C LEU A 27 -5.18 1.70 1.13
N PRO A 28 -5.23 0.73 2.06
CA PRO A 28 -6.40 -0.12 2.20
C PRO A 28 -7.69 0.64 2.44
N ARG A 29 -8.74 0.18 1.81
CA ARG A 29 -10.11 0.69 1.97
C ARG A 29 -11.09 -0.40 1.58
N SER A 30 -12.28 -0.39 2.17
CA SER A 30 -13.34 -1.30 1.76
C SER A 30 -13.63 -1.15 0.27
N GLY A 31 -13.55 -2.25 -0.47
CA GLY A 31 -13.75 -2.28 -1.92
C GLY A 31 -12.50 -1.99 -2.75
N ASP A 32 -11.34 -1.86 -2.14
CA ASP A 32 -10.09 -1.63 -2.87
C ASP A 32 -9.67 -2.86 -3.68
N LYS A 33 -8.98 -2.60 -4.80
CA LYS A 33 -8.49 -3.62 -5.70
C LYS A 33 -6.99 -3.84 -5.51
N ASN A 34 -6.52 -4.98 -6.00
CA ASN A 34 -5.08 -5.26 -6.12
C ASN A 34 -4.42 -4.29 -7.11
N VAL A 35 -3.10 -4.36 -7.22
CA VAL A 35 -2.34 -3.44 -8.09
C VAL A 35 -2.68 -3.59 -9.57
N PHE A 36 -3.29 -4.69 -9.97
CA PHE A 36 -3.74 -4.94 -11.34
C PHE A 36 -5.18 -4.48 -11.60
N GLY A 37 -5.91 -4.07 -10.57
CA GLY A 37 -7.30 -3.65 -10.67
C GLY A 37 -8.27 -4.79 -10.98
N THR A 38 -7.89 -6.04 -10.72
CA THR A 38 -8.64 -7.24 -11.14
C THR A 38 -9.33 -7.98 -10.01
N GLN A 39 -8.83 -7.85 -8.77
CA GLN A 39 -9.35 -8.57 -7.61
C GLN A 39 -9.54 -7.64 -6.43
N ASP A 40 -10.63 -7.83 -5.71
CA ASP A 40 -10.88 -7.17 -4.43
C ASP A 40 -9.86 -7.68 -3.40
N ARG A 41 -9.26 -6.77 -2.64
CA ARG A 41 -8.33 -7.13 -1.56
C ARG A 41 -9.03 -7.57 -0.29
N SER A 42 -10.36 -7.45 -0.26
CA SER A 42 -11.18 -7.86 0.88
C SER A 42 -10.90 -7.05 2.16
N SER A 43 -10.53 -5.79 1.99
CA SER A 43 -10.38 -4.88 3.13
C SER A 43 -11.75 -4.53 3.71
N GLU A 44 -11.84 -4.49 5.03
CA GLU A 44 -13.08 -4.27 5.76
C GLU A 44 -13.09 -2.92 6.48
N PHE A 45 -11.97 -2.19 6.47
CA PHE A 45 -11.88 -0.83 6.99
C PHE A 45 -10.77 -0.06 6.27
N ASP A 46 -10.79 1.25 6.46
CA ASP A 46 -9.84 2.15 5.81
C ASP A 46 -8.59 2.34 6.66
N ILE A 47 -7.43 2.35 6.02
CA ILE A 47 -6.16 2.75 6.62
C ILE A 47 -5.78 4.10 6.02
N HIS A 48 -5.33 5.03 6.88
CA HIS A 48 -4.92 6.36 6.46
C HIS A 48 -3.44 6.59 6.75
N LEU A 49 -2.83 7.49 5.99
CA LEU A 49 -1.54 8.06 6.39
C LEU A 49 -1.78 9.00 7.59
N ARG A 50 -0.88 8.97 8.57
CA ARG A 50 -0.93 9.91 9.70
C ARG A 50 -0.01 11.11 9.51
N ARG A 51 0.96 11.04 8.58
CA ARG A 51 1.89 12.12 8.27
C ARG A 51 2.63 11.85 6.96
N VAL A 52 3.51 12.78 6.58
CA VAL A 52 4.39 12.66 5.42
C VAL A 52 5.26 11.40 5.50
N ILE A 53 5.51 10.80 4.34
CA ILE A 53 6.44 9.69 4.20
C ILE A 53 7.84 10.25 3.96
N THR A 54 8.84 9.73 4.70
CA THR A 54 10.25 10.06 4.46
C THR A 54 10.82 9.03 3.49
N PRO A 55 11.14 9.44 2.24
CA PRO A 55 11.70 8.48 1.27
C PRO A 55 13.16 8.17 1.59
N PRO A 56 13.68 7.04 1.12
CA PRO A 56 15.12 6.81 1.11
C PRO A 56 15.84 7.86 0.26
N GLU A 57 17.12 8.07 0.53
CA GLU A 57 17.94 8.99 -0.25
C GLU A 57 17.91 8.60 -1.74
N GLY A 58 17.73 9.59 -2.60
CA GLY A 58 17.64 9.40 -4.05
C GLY A 58 16.24 9.12 -4.57
N TYR A 59 15.21 9.16 -3.69
CA TYR A 59 13.82 8.91 -4.07
C TYR A 59 12.93 10.08 -3.71
N THR A 60 11.83 10.23 -4.44
CA THR A 60 10.80 11.25 -4.21
C THR A 60 9.46 10.58 -4.03
N VAL A 61 8.68 11.04 -3.04
CA VAL A 61 7.31 10.55 -2.81
C VAL A 61 6.32 11.53 -3.43
N PHE A 62 5.32 10.98 -4.12
CA PHE A 62 4.16 11.73 -4.62
C PHE A 62 2.90 11.12 -4.03
N TYR A 63 1.90 11.95 -3.82
CA TYR A 63 0.62 11.59 -3.20
C TYR A 63 -0.53 11.90 -4.12
N THR A 64 -1.61 11.15 -3.98
CA THR A 64 -2.89 11.48 -4.63
C THR A 64 -4.03 11.30 -3.64
N THR A 65 -5.09 12.07 -3.85
CA THR A 65 -6.36 11.95 -3.14
C THR A 65 -7.48 11.44 -4.05
N SER A 66 -7.14 11.01 -5.27
CA SER A 66 -8.12 10.48 -6.21
C SER A 66 -8.66 9.12 -5.76
N ALA A 67 -9.98 8.96 -5.81
CA ALA A 67 -10.63 7.69 -5.50
C ALA A 67 -10.52 6.67 -6.64
N GLU A 68 -10.11 7.08 -7.83
CA GLU A 68 -9.95 6.19 -8.99
C GLU A 68 -8.92 5.08 -8.75
N VAL A 69 -7.92 5.34 -7.90
CA VAL A 69 -6.88 4.38 -7.56
C VAL A 69 -7.43 3.09 -6.95
N TYR A 70 -8.62 3.14 -6.36
CA TYR A 70 -9.23 1.96 -5.74
C TYR A 70 -9.83 0.99 -6.74
N GLN A 71 -10.10 1.43 -7.97
CA GLN A 71 -10.79 0.65 -8.98
C GLN A 71 -9.94 0.35 -10.20
N LYS A 72 -8.82 1.05 -10.38
CA LYS A 72 -7.97 0.96 -11.56
C LYS A 72 -6.60 0.37 -11.21
N SER A 73 -5.92 -0.11 -12.24
CA SER A 73 -4.58 -0.69 -12.09
C SER A 73 -3.51 0.36 -11.82
N MET A 74 -2.39 -0.07 -11.24
CA MET A 74 -1.18 0.76 -11.17
C MET A 74 -0.76 1.25 -12.56
N ALA A 75 -0.81 0.39 -13.57
CA ALA A 75 -0.44 0.75 -14.93
C ALA A 75 -1.25 1.95 -15.46
N ASP A 76 -2.54 2.02 -15.11
CA ASP A 76 -3.40 3.15 -15.50
C ASP A 76 -3.14 4.41 -14.68
N MET A 77 -2.79 4.24 -13.39
CA MET A 77 -2.78 5.35 -12.44
C MET A 77 -1.39 5.95 -12.18
N VAL A 78 -0.33 5.17 -12.32
CA VAL A 78 1.02 5.59 -11.89
C VAL A 78 1.52 6.84 -12.63
N ASN A 79 1.10 7.05 -13.87
CA ASN A 79 1.47 8.21 -14.70
C ASN A 79 0.27 9.10 -15.02
N ALA A 80 -0.88 8.90 -14.39
CA ALA A 80 -2.04 9.77 -14.56
C ALA A 80 -1.75 11.15 -13.94
N ASP A 81 -2.49 12.16 -14.38
CA ASP A 81 -2.33 13.55 -13.88
C ASP A 81 -3.10 13.75 -12.57
N ILE A 82 -2.68 13.06 -11.52
CA ILE A 82 -3.33 13.06 -10.20
C ILE A 82 -2.34 13.24 -9.05
N TRP A 83 -1.05 13.34 -9.33
CA TRP A 83 0.01 13.27 -8.31
C TRP A 83 0.45 14.66 -7.84
N MET A 84 0.71 14.78 -6.52
CA MET A 84 1.13 16.00 -5.86
C MET A 84 2.36 15.73 -5.00
N ASP A 85 3.23 16.74 -4.86
CA ASP A 85 4.43 16.66 -4.00
C ASP A 85 4.05 16.59 -2.52
N SER A 86 2.96 17.24 -2.16
CA SER A 86 2.49 17.32 -0.79
C SER A 86 0.97 17.56 -0.78
N VAL A 87 0.34 17.28 0.35
CA VAL A 87 -1.08 17.51 0.57
C VAL A 87 -1.28 18.24 1.89
N SER A 88 -2.40 18.92 2.04
CA SER A 88 -2.73 19.62 3.29
C SER A 88 -3.21 18.66 4.38
N ASP A 89 -3.76 17.51 3.99
CA ASP A 89 -4.30 16.51 4.89
C ASP A 89 -3.87 15.12 4.44
N TYR A 90 -2.90 14.53 5.12
CA TYR A 90 -2.38 13.21 4.78
C TYR A 90 -3.40 12.09 5.00
N SER A 91 -4.38 12.28 5.86
CA SER A 91 -5.46 11.30 6.03
C SER A 91 -6.39 11.19 4.82
N ALA A 92 -6.37 12.17 3.92
CA ALA A 92 -7.13 12.16 2.68
C ALA A 92 -6.41 11.46 1.52
N VAL A 93 -5.15 11.10 1.70
CA VAL A 93 -4.35 10.40 0.68
C VAL A 93 -4.93 9.01 0.44
N THR A 94 -5.14 8.69 -0.83
CA THR A 94 -5.66 7.38 -1.25
C THR A 94 -4.55 6.46 -1.74
N ALA A 95 -3.50 7.04 -2.34
CA ALA A 95 -2.33 6.29 -2.80
C ALA A 95 -1.10 7.19 -2.78
N PHE A 96 0.05 6.56 -2.73
CA PHE A 96 1.34 7.23 -2.93
C PHE A 96 2.19 6.43 -3.91
N LYS A 97 3.14 7.11 -4.53
CA LYS A 97 4.20 6.45 -5.30
C LYS A 97 5.55 7.00 -4.86
N ILE A 98 6.55 6.16 -4.92
CA ILE A 98 7.93 6.51 -4.60
C ILE A 98 8.77 6.26 -5.84
N VAL A 99 9.42 7.30 -6.34
CA VAL A 99 10.07 7.30 -7.64
C VAL A 99 11.56 7.56 -7.47
N ALA A 100 12.39 6.73 -8.08
CA ALA A 100 13.84 6.96 -8.13
C ALA A 100 14.12 8.25 -8.92
N ASN A 101 14.90 9.15 -8.32
CA ASN A 101 15.38 10.34 -9.01
C ASN A 101 16.35 9.94 -10.11
N GLU A 102 16.50 10.80 -11.12
CA GLU A 102 17.46 10.55 -12.18
C GLU A 102 18.84 10.23 -11.61
N GLY A 103 19.45 9.16 -12.10
CA GLY A 103 20.77 8.71 -11.64
C GLY A 103 20.76 7.85 -10.39
N THR A 104 19.59 7.60 -9.77
CA THR A 104 19.48 6.70 -8.63
C THR A 104 19.21 5.28 -9.08
N ALA A 105 19.99 4.33 -8.57
CA ALA A 105 19.83 2.92 -8.88
C ALA A 105 19.69 2.09 -7.60
N LEU A 106 18.96 1.00 -7.69
CA LEU A 106 18.96 -0.05 -6.66
C LEU A 106 20.09 -1.00 -7.00
N ASN A 107 21.19 -0.87 -6.26
CA ASN A 107 22.41 -1.63 -6.51
C ASN A 107 22.17 -3.13 -6.34
N GLY A 108 23.00 -3.93 -7.00
CA GLY A 108 22.99 -5.37 -6.80
C GLY A 108 23.19 -5.73 -5.33
N GLU A 109 22.46 -6.74 -4.86
CA GLU A 109 22.52 -7.26 -3.49
C GLU A 109 22.12 -6.22 -2.42
N SER A 110 21.38 -5.17 -2.80
CA SER A 110 20.92 -4.15 -1.88
C SER A 110 19.40 -4.18 -1.73
N THR A 111 18.90 -3.46 -0.72
CA THR A 111 17.48 -3.41 -0.38
C THR A 111 16.98 -1.96 -0.37
N PHE A 112 15.89 -1.73 -1.09
CA PHE A 112 15.07 -0.55 -0.92
C PHE A 112 14.17 -0.79 0.29
N GLU A 113 14.14 0.16 1.22
CA GLU A 113 13.32 0.04 2.43
C GLU A 113 12.73 1.40 2.80
N VAL A 114 11.43 1.41 3.13
CA VAL A 114 10.74 2.62 3.56
C VAL A 114 9.65 2.27 4.57
N ARG A 115 9.50 3.12 5.59
CA ARG A 115 8.41 3.02 6.56
C ARG A 115 7.28 3.93 6.17
N ILE A 116 6.07 3.40 6.18
CA ILE A 116 4.85 4.13 5.83
C ILE A 116 4.06 4.39 7.11
N PRO A 117 4.00 5.65 7.56
CA PRO A 117 3.30 5.99 8.80
C PRO A 117 1.79 5.93 8.61
N ALA A 118 1.17 4.92 9.17
CA ALA A 118 -0.24 4.62 8.99
C ALA A 118 -1.03 4.72 10.29
N GLN A 119 -2.34 4.75 10.15
CA GLN A 119 -3.27 4.80 11.25
C GLN A 119 -4.53 3.99 10.91
N ALA A 120 -4.93 3.13 11.83
CA ALA A 120 -6.21 2.45 11.80
C ALA A 120 -7.25 3.27 12.58
N PRO A 121 -8.55 3.17 12.25
CA PRO A 121 -9.59 3.88 12.98
C PRO A 121 -9.70 3.38 14.43
N ASN A 122 -10.06 4.29 15.33
CA ASN A 122 -10.34 3.95 16.73
C ASN A 122 -11.64 3.17 16.85
N GLN A 123 -12.63 3.63 16.10
CA GLN A 123 -13.94 3.02 16.04
C GLN A 123 -14.28 2.80 14.58
N LEU A 124 -14.93 1.70 14.32
CA LEU A 124 -15.43 1.37 13.01
C LEU A 124 -16.80 2.01 12.85
N ASP A 125 -17.13 2.43 11.63
CA ASP A 125 -18.49 2.83 11.30
C ASP A 125 -19.43 1.62 11.32
N ASP A 126 -20.71 1.86 11.34
CA ASP A 126 -21.73 0.79 11.41
C ASP A 126 -21.62 -0.18 10.22
N ALA A 127 -21.26 0.31 9.06
CA ALA A 127 -21.12 -0.52 7.87
C ALA A 127 -19.93 -1.48 7.97
N SER A 128 -18.80 -1.00 8.49
CA SER A 128 -17.62 -1.84 8.73
C SER A 128 -17.90 -2.89 9.79
N MET A 129 -18.60 -2.53 10.86
CA MET A 129 -18.91 -3.45 11.94
C MET A 129 -19.94 -4.52 11.55
N ALA A 130 -20.76 -4.24 10.56
CA ALA A 130 -21.76 -5.17 10.07
C ALA A 130 -21.16 -6.33 9.25
N LYS A 131 -19.89 -6.26 8.89
CA LYS A 131 -19.24 -7.20 7.96
C LYS A 131 -17.97 -7.80 8.57
N PRO A 132 -18.08 -8.58 9.65
CA PRO A 132 -16.89 -9.23 10.20
C PRO A 132 -16.29 -10.21 9.18
N HIS A 133 -14.98 -10.27 9.20
CA HIS A 133 -14.25 -11.24 8.41
C HIS A 133 -14.49 -12.65 8.97
N GLU A 134 -14.88 -13.60 8.10
CA GLU A 134 -14.94 -15.01 8.45
C GLU A 134 -13.57 -15.62 8.27
N LYS A 135 -13.07 -16.23 9.35
CA LYS A 135 -11.77 -16.90 9.30
C LYS A 135 -11.87 -18.24 8.59
N THR A 136 -10.82 -18.55 7.84
CA THR A 136 -10.60 -19.90 7.32
C THR A 136 -10.03 -20.78 8.43
N SER A 137 -9.94 -22.09 8.17
CA SER A 137 -9.31 -23.03 9.13
C SER A 137 -7.82 -22.75 9.35
N GLN A 138 -7.20 -21.97 8.50
CA GLN A 138 -5.79 -21.55 8.65
C GLN A 138 -5.65 -20.36 9.59
N ASP A 139 -6.67 -19.52 9.70
CA ASP A 139 -6.64 -18.30 10.50
C ASP A 139 -7.06 -18.55 11.94
N GLN A 140 -7.87 -19.58 12.18
CA GLN A 140 -8.43 -19.84 13.50
C GLN A 140 -8.75 -21.33 13.67
N THR A 141 -8.92 -21.69 14.93
CA THR A 141 -9.29 -23.06 15.32
C THR A 141 -10.79 -23.29 15.42
N SER A 142 -11.59 -22.24 15.48
CA SER A 142 -13.06 -22.37 15.60
C SER A 142 -13.80 -21.09 15.29
N GLY A 143 -14.96 -21.23 14.68
CA GLY A 143 -16.03 -20.24 14.65
C GLY A 143 -15.82 -19.03 13.74
N THR A 144 -16.68 -18.04 13.97
CA THR A 144 -16.72 -16.77 13.24
C THR A 144 -15.56 -15.87 13.67
N ALA A 145 -15.14 -15.00 12.75
CA ALA A 145 -14.09 -14.02 13.01
C ALA A 145 -14.42 -13.12 14.20
N THR A 146 -13.38 -12.82 14.97
CA THR A 146 -13.43 -11.88 16.07
C THR A 146 -12.71 -10.57 15.76
N TRP A 147 -12.40 -10.33 14.49
CA TRP A 147 -11.74 -9.11 14.02
C TRP A 147 -12.23 -8.71 12.63
N LEU A 148 -11.99 -7.43 12.28
CA LEU A 148 -12.03 -6.95 10.92
C LEU A 148 -10.60 -6.84 10.37
N GLU A 149 -10.46 -6.88 9.07
CA GLU A 149 -9.16 -6.95 8.41
C GLU A 149 -9.06 -5.93 7.28
N ALA A 150 -7.92 -5.28 7.17
CA ALA A 150 -7.54 -4.48 6.02
C ALA A 150 -6.27 -5.07 5.41
N ASN A 151 -6.26 -5.22 4.10
CA ASN A 151 -5.20 -5.91 3.37
C ASN A 151 -4.45 -4.95 2.47
N ASN A 152 -3.12 -5.02 2.47
CA ASN A 152 -2.27 -4.19 1.66
C ASN A 152 -1.25 -5.00 0.88
N SER A 153 -1.06 -4.62 -0.37
CA SER A 153 0.05 -5.03 -1.21
C SER A 153 0.48 -3.81 -2.02
N PHE A 154 1.73 -3.75 -2.42
CA PHE A 154 2.22 -2.68 -3.28
C PHE A 154 2.70 -3.22 -4.63
N GLY A 155 2.69 -2.35 -5.64
CA GLY A 155 3.24 -2.65 -6.96
C GLY A 155 4.59 -1.99 -7.14
N PHE A 156 5.43 -2.55 -7.98
CA PHE A 156 6.70 -1.94 -8.34
C PHE A 156 7.12 -2.34 -9.76
N GLN A 157 7.97 -1.51 -10.35
CA GLN A 157 8.58 -1.77 -11.65
C GLN A 157 9.94 -1.10 -11.72
N THR A 158 10.81 -1.61 -12.59
CA THR A 158 12.15 -1.08 -12.83
C THR A 158 12.44 -1.08 -14.33
N ASN A 159 13.61 -0.58 -14.72
CA ASN A 159 14.07 -0.69 -16.12
C ASN A 159 14.22 -2.14 -16.59
N GLU A 160 14.57 -3.07 -15.68
CA GLU A 160 14.71 -4.50 -16.00
C GLU A 160 13.36 -5.23 -15.98
N SER A 161 12.38 -4.71 -15.26
CA SER A 161 11.03 -5.25 -15.17
C SER A 161 10.02 -4.13 -15.35
N PRO A 162 9.77 -3.69 -16.59
CA PRO A 162 8.79 -2.63 -16.86
C PRO A 162 7.35 -3.08 -16.64
N THR A 163 7.11 -4.38 -16.61
CA THR A 163 5.83 -4.94 -16.20
C THR A 163 5.68 -4.83 -14.68
N VAL A 164 4.48 -4.44 -14.24
CA VAL A 164 4.19 -4.30 -12.80
C VAL A 164 4.34 -5.64 -12.09
N MET A 165 5.09 -5.63 -10.99
CA MET A 165 5.20 -6.74 -10.05
C MET A 165 4.40 -6.39 -8.79
N GLU A 166 3.76 -7.37 -8.18
CA GLU A 166 3.04 -7.19 -6.92
C GLU A 166 3.78 -7.84 -5.76
N SER A 167 3.85 -7.13 -4.63
CA SER A 167 4.38 -7.69 -3.39
C SER A 167 3.43 -8.74 -2.81
N ASN A 168 3.90 -9.45 -1.78
CA ASN A 168 3.01 -10.24 -0.94
C ASN A 168 2.00 -9.32 -0.23
N THR A 169 0.85 -9.88 0.15
CA THR A 169 -0.16 -9.18 0.93
C THR A 169 0.18 -9.23 2.41
N VAL A 170 0.08 -8.08 3.07
CA VAL A 170 0.12 -7.97 4.53
C VAL A 170 -1.21 -7.44 5.03
N TRP A 171 -1.51 -7.66 6.31
CA TRP A 171 -2.81 -7.26 6.87
C TRP A 171 -2.64 -6.51 8.18
N ALA A 172 -3.65 -5.68 8.47
CA ALA A 172 -3.88 -5.09 9.77
C ALA A 172 -5.25 -5.55 10.26
N ARG A 173 -5.40 -5.79 11.55
CA ARG A 173 -6.64 -6.30 12.14
C ARG A 173 -7.10 -5.44 13.29
N ILE A 174 -8.42 -5.24 13.38
CA ILE A 174 -9.06 -4.57 14.51
C ILE A 174 -9.97 -5.59 15.17
N PRO A 175 -9.79 -5.88 16.46
CA PRO A 175 -10.65 -6.84 17.13
C PRO A 175 -12.08 -6.30 17.27
N PHE A 176 -13.03 -7.18 17.17
CA PHE A 176 -14.39 -6.93 17.60
C PHE A 176 -14.41 -6.87 19.12
N ALA A 177 -14.89 -5.78 19.65
CA ALA A 177 -15.01 -5.64 21.09
C ALA A 177 -16.23 -6.43 21.62
#